data_2e59f7e32911a7f8cf25e48cddf0824a
#
_entry.id   2e59f7e32911a7f8cf25e48cddf0824a
#
_cell.length_a   1.000
_cell.length_b   1.000
_cell.length_c   1.000
_cell.angle_alpha   90.00
_cell.angle_beta   90.00
_cell.angle_gamma   90.00
#
_symmetry.space_group_name_H-M   'P 1'
#
loop_
_entity.id
_entity.type
_entity.pdbx_description
1 polymer ?
#
loop_
_entity_poly.entity_id
_entity_poly.type
_entity_poly.pdbx_seq_one_letter_code
_entity_poly.pdbx_strand_id
1 'polypeptide(L)'
;FQSSLLTSVATRGRAPYKAVLTHGMILDDESRKMSKSLGNGISPQDVIKQYGADVLRLWVASTDYQTDVHISKDILKQISESYRKIRNTARYILGNISDFNPDTDMVDFDKVLPIDKWALAKLNDLITKVRTSYDNYEFHIVYHSIHNFCVVDMSNFYLDVLKDRLYTEKADSLSRRAAQT
;
A
#
# COMPACT_ATOMS: atom_id res chain seq x y z
N PHE A 1 -25.41 -13.54 6.68
CA PHE A 1 -25.31 -13.74 5.22
C PHE A 1 -26.50 -14.54 4.70
N GLN A 2 -26.61 -15.83 5.06
CA GLN A 2 -27.65 -16.73 4.55
C GLN A 2 -29.07 -16.29 4.93
N SER A 3 -29.29 -15.79 6.15
CA SER A 3 -30.58 -15.26 6.59
C SER A 3 -31.03 -14.10 5.71
N SER A 4 -30.15 -13.15 5.42
CA SER A 4 -30.43 -12.02 4.54
C SER A 4 -30.77 -12.46 3.13
N LEU A 5 -30.03 -13.47 2.61
CA LEU A 5 -30.29 -14.02 1.28
C LEU A 5 -31.66 -14.64 1.19
N LEU A 6 -31.98 -15.57 2.09
CA LEU A 6 -33.24 -16.30 2.07
C LEU A 6 -34.44 -15.36 2.26
N THR A 7 -34.39 -14.43 3.21
CA THR A 7 -35.45 -13.45 3.43
C THR A 7 -35.68 -12.58 2.21
N SER A 8 -34.61 -12.07 1.59
CA SER A 8 -34.73 -11.19 0.42
C SER A 8 -35.25 -11.95 -0.81
N VAL A 9 -34.78 -13.17 -1.04
CA VAL A 9 -35.29 -13.98 -2.15
C VAL A 9 -36.75 -14.31 -1.96
N ALA A 10 -37.16 -14.70 -0.74
CA ALA A 10 -38.56 -15.02 -0.44
C ALA A 10 -39.51 -13.81 -0.58
N THR A 11 -39.06 -12.61 -0.22
CA THR A 11 -39.91 -11.42 -0.18
C THR A 11 -39.77 -10.51 -1.42
N ARG A 12 -38.64 -10.52 -2.09
CA ARG A 12 -38.30 -9.59 -3.19
C ARG A 12 -37.86 -10.30 -4.49
N GLY A 13 -37.74 -11.63 -4.51
CA GLY A 13 -37.33 -12.42 -5.65
C GLY A 13 -35.89 -12.22 -6.10
N ARG A 14 -35.04 -11.55 -5.26
CA ARG A 14 -33.63 -11.27 -5.60
C ARG A 14 -32.74 -11.22 -4.38
N ALA A 15 -31.44 -11.46 -4.58
CA ALA A 15 -30.43 -11.29 -3.54
C ALA A 15 -30.33 -9.82 -3.07
N PRO A 16 -30.06 -9.53 -1.78
CA PRO A 16 -29.94 -8.18 -1.26
C PRO A 16 -28.58 -7.52 -1.52
N TYR A 17 -27.65 -8.21 -2.15
CA TYR A 17 -26.29 -7.78 -2.44
C TYR A 17 -25.89 -8.15 -3.86
N LYS A 18 -24.93 -7.40 -4.41
CA LYS A 18 -24.39 -7.62 -5.78
C LYS A 18 -23.22 -8.60 -5.80
N ALA A 19 -22.44 -8.64 -4.73
CA ALA A 19 -21.28 -9.50 -4.60
C ALA A 19 -21.12 -9.99 -3.16
N VAL A 20 -20.42 -11.09 -2.97
CA VAL A 20 -20.09 -11.67 -1.67
C VAL A 20 -18.59 -11.97 -1.66
N LEU A 21 -17.88 -11.40 -0.70
CA LEU A 21 -16.52 -11.79 -0.38
C LEU A 21 -16.53 -12.74 0.81
N THR A 22 -15.91 -13.88 0.63
CA THR A 22 -15.67 -14.83 1.72
C THR A 22 -14.20 -14.75 2.14
N HIS A 23 -13.91 -15.07 3.39
CA HIS A 23 -12.56 -15.04 3.93
C HIS A 23 -12.29 -16.26 4.80
N GLY A 24 -11.01 -16.61 4.96
CA GLY A 24 -10.54 -17.64 5.87
C GLY A 24 -10.59 -17.20 7.34
N MET A 25 -10.08 -18.06 8.22
CA MET A 25 -9.99 -17.78 9.65
C MET A 25 -8.64 -17.16 10.01
N ILE A 26 -8.61 -16.48 11.15
CA ILE A 26 -7.36 -15.98 11.73
C ILE A 26 -6.82 -17.05 12.67
N LEU A 27 -5.57 -17.43 12.44
CA LEU A 27 -4.85 -18.46 13.17
C LEU A 27 -3.69 -17.84 13.96
N ASP A 28 -3.29 -18.52 15.04
CA ASP A 28 -2.08 -18.20 15.80
C ASP A 28 -0.80 -18.78 15.13
N ASP A 29 0.36 -18.60 15.76
CA ASP A 29 1.65 -19.11 15.26
C ASP A 29 1.71 -20.63 15.14
N GLU A 30 0.86 -21.36 15.90
CA GLU A 30 0.78 -22.82 15.88
C GLU A 30 -0.34 -23.32 14.96
N SER A 31 -0.86 -22.45 14.07
CA SER A 31 -1.96 -22.75 13.14
C SER A 31 -3.26 -23.16 13.84
N ARG A 32 -3.49 -22.71 15.06
CA ARG A 32 -4.71 -22.97 15.82
C ARG A 32 -5.68 -21.80 15.68
N LYS A 33 -6.96 -22.10 15.58
CA LYS A 33 -8.01 -21.08 15.60
C LYS A 33 -7.98 -20.30 16.91
N MET A 34 -8.01 -18.98 16.83
CA MET A 34 -8.08 -18.10 17.99
C MET A 34 -9.36 -18.34 18.78
N SER A 35 -9.23 -18.52 20.09
CA SER A 35 -10.36 -18.68 21.00
C SER A 35 -10.07 -18.03 22.36
N LYS A 36 -11.13 -17.58 23.02
CA LYS A 36 -11.04 -17.02 24.38
C LYS A 36 -10.58 -18.07 25.40
N SER A 37 -10.98 -19.34 25.21
CA SER A 37 -10.61 -20.45 26.10
C SER A 37 -9.13 -20.82 26.01
N LEU A 38 -8.50 -20.65 24.86
CA LEU A 38 -7.06 -20.88 24.67
C LEU A 38 -6.21 -19.67 25.06
N GLY A 39 -6.82 -18.49 25.23
CA GLY A 39 -6.07 -17.28 25.53
C GLY A 39 -5.09 -16.82 24.44
N ASN A 40 -5.19 -17.39 23.23
CA ASN A 40 -4.30 -17.12 22.11
C ASN A 40 -4.79 -15.97 21.20
N GLY A 41 -5.83 -15.25 21.61
CA GLY A 41 -6.38 -14.13 20.86
C GLY A 41 -5.48 -12.88 20.95
N ILE A 42 -5.22 -12.25 19.80
CA ILE A 42 -4.58 -10.93 19.75
C ILE A 42 -5.68 -9.89 19.64
N SER A 43 -5.74 -8.97 20.63
CA SER A 43 -6.72 -7.89 20.61
C SER A 43 -6.31 -6.82 19.58
N PRO A 44 -7.22 -6.41 18.67
CA PRO A 44 -6.95 -5.28 17.77
C PRO A 44 -6.55 -3.99 18.52
N GLN A 45 -7.13 -3.73 19.69
CA GLN A 45 -6.82 -2.56 20.50
C GLN A 45 -5.37 -2.59 21.02
N ASP A 46 -4.85 -3.76 21.38
CA ASP A 46 -3.47 -3.90 21.83
C ASP A 46 -2.49 -3.70 20.66
N VAL A 47 -2.83 -4.22 19.49
CA VAL A 47 -2.06 -3.98 18.25
C VAL A 47 -2.05 -2.50 17.91
N ILE A 48 -3.19 -1.83 17.95
CA ILE A 48 -3.31 -0.39 17.66
C ILE A 48 -2.49 0.43 18.68
N LYS A 49 -2.53 0.08 19.96
CA LYS A 49 -1.77 0.76 21.00
C LYS A 49 -0.26 0.61 20.80
N GLN A 50 0.19 -0.54 20.33
CA GLN A 50 1.63 -0.85 20.17
C GLN A 50 2.19 -0.39 18.82
N TYR A 51 1.47 -0.61 17.72
CA TYR A 51 1.96 -0.41 16.34
C TYR A 51 1.22 0.70 15.58
N GLY A 52 0.04 1.11 16.06
CA GLY A 52 -0.84 2.04 15.35
C GLY A 52 -1.87 1.33 14.45
N ALA A 53 -2.95 2.03 14.15
CA ALA A 53 -4.06 1.50 13.35
C ALA A 53 -3.64 1.19 11.90
N ASP A 54 -2.71 1.97 11.36
CA ASP A 54 -2.27 1.79 9.97
C ASP A 54 -1.50 0.48 9.77
N VAL A 55 -0.69 0.07 10.75
CA VAL A 55 0.01 -1.22 10.69
C VAL A 55 -0.97 -2.38 10.73
N LEU A 56 -2.01 -2.30 11.57
CA LEU A 56 -3.07 -3.32 11.60
C LEU A 56 -3.80 -3.41 10.27
N ARG A 57 -4.21 -2.27 9.70
CA ARG A 57 -4.86 -2.22 8.38
C ARG A 57 -3.96 -2.75 7.27
N LEU A 58 -2.67 -2.40 7.33
CA LEU A 58 -1.70 -2.86 6.34
C LEU A 58 -1.48 -4.36 6.42
N TRP A 59 -1.46 -4.94 7.64
CA TRP A 59 -1.42 -6.39 7.81
C TRP A 59 -2.63 -7.05 7.15
N VAL A 60 -3.84 -6.58 7.41
CA VAL A 60 -5.06 -7.11 6.76
C VAL A 60 -4.97 -7.02 5.23
N ALA A 61 -4.51 -5.90 4.70
CA ALA A 61 -4.36 -5.70 3.26
C ALA A 61 -3.21 -6.51 2.64
N SER A 62 -2.20 -6.91 3.42
CA SER A 62 -1.03 -7.63 2.91
C SER A 62 -1.25 -9.13 2.75
N THR A 63 -2.34 -9.66 3.30
CA THR A 63 -2.64 -11.10 3.32
C THR A 63 -3.66 -11.47 2.26
N ASP A 64 -3.54 -12.68 1.71
CA ASP A 64 -4.62 -13.27 0.92
C ASP A 64 -5.72 -13.78 1.86
N TYR A 65 -6.74 -12.94 2.04
CA TYR A 65 -7.85 -13.20 2.94
C TYR A 65 -8.75 -14.36 2.49
N GLN A 66 -8.61 -14.89 1.28
CA GLN A 66 -9.38 -16.03 0.79
C GLN A 66 -8.96 -17.33 1.47
N THR A 67 -7.77 -17.37 2.04
CA THR A 67 -7.23 -18.48 2.80
C THR A 67 -7.16 -18.14 4.30
N ASP A 68 -6.83 -19.14 5.13
CA ASP A 68 -6.57 -18.90 6.55
C ASP A 68 -5.31 -18.05 6.73
N VAL A 69 -5.38 -17.06 7.63
CA VAL A 69 -4.36 -16.04 7.80
C VAL A 69 -3.76 -16.13 9.19
N HIS A 70 -2.43 -16.13 9.26
CA HIS A 70 -1.70 -16.11 10.52
C HIS A 70 -1.45 -14.67 10.99
N ILE A 71 -1.56 -14.48 12.32
CA ILE A 71 -1.12 -13.25 12.98
C ILE A 71 -0.22 -13.60 14.15
N SER A 72 0.94 -12.91 14.21
CA SER A 72 1.88 -13.02 15.31
C SER A 72 2.56 -11.68 15.55
N LYS A 73 3.27 -11.58 16.68
CA LYS A 73 4.07 -10.39 16.98
C LYS A 73 5.17 -10.17 15.95
N ASP A 74 5.77 -11.23 15.44
CA ASP A 74 6.84 -11.14 14.43
C ASP A 74 6.30 -10.70 13.08
N ILE A 75 5.14 -11.20 12.66
CA ILE A 75 4.45 -10.74 11.44
C ILE A 75 4.11 -9.24 11.56
N LEU A 76 3.53 -8.81 12.68
CA LEU A 76 3.20 -7.40 12.91
C LEU A 76 4.44 -6.50 12.92
N LYS A 77 5.56 -6.99 13.46
CA LYS A 77 6.84 -6.28 13.41
C LYS A 77 7.34 -6.13 11.97
N GLN A 78 7.29 -7.19 11.16
CA GLN A 78 7.67 -7.13 9.74
C GLN A 78 6.81 -6.15 8.95
N ILE A 79 5.50 -6.14 9.18
CA ILE A 79 4.58 -5.18 8.57
C ILE A 79 4.89 -3.74 9.02
N SER A 80 5.22 -3.54 10.29
CA SER A 80 5.65 -2.23 10.80
C SER A 80 6.92 -1.73 10.11
N GLU A 81 7.90 -2.60 9.84
CA GLU A 81 9.09 -2.25 9.05
C GLU A 81 8.75 -1.89 7.61
N SER A 82 7.86 -2.64 6.98
CA SER A 82 7.36 -2.35 5.63
C SER A 82 6.63 -1.02 5.55
N TYR A 83 5.75 -0.73 6.52
CA TYR A 83 5.10 0.57 6.68
C TYR A 83 6.11 1.71 6.79
N ARG A 84 7.15 1.52 7.61
CA ARG A 84 8.21 2.52 7.78
C ARG A 84 8.96 2.81 6.49
N LYS A 85 9.25 1.79 5.67
CA LYS A 85 9.89 1.97 4.36
C LYS A 85 9.02 2.81 3.42
N ILE A 86 7.74 2.48 3.28
CA ILE A 86 6.79 3.25 2.45
C ILE A 86 6.72 4.70 2.94
N ARG A 87 6.55 4.91 4.25
CA ARG A 87 6.49 6.24 4.86
C ARG A 87 7.78 7.04 4.64
N ASN A 88 8.94 6.41 4.74
CA ASN A 88 10.22 7.09 4.51
C ASN A 88 10.38 7.52 3.05
N THR A 89 9.95 6.70 2.08
CA THR A 89 9.91 7.08 0.67
C THR A 89 9.03 8.32 0.45
N ALA A 90 7.81 8.30 0.96
CA ALA A 90 6.90 9.45 0.88
C ALA A 90 7.49 10.70 1.57
N ARG A 91 8.10 10.54 2.76
CA ARG A 91 8.74 11.65 3.47
C ARG A 91 9.91 12.25 2.69
N TYR A 92 10.71 11.42 2.04
CA TYR A 92 11.80 11.87 1.19
C TYR A 92 11.27 12.70 0.01
N ILE A 93 10.27 12.19 -0.70
CA ILE A 93 9.64 12.90 -1.82
C ILE A 93 9.08 14.23 -1.35
N LEU A 94 8.24 14.25 -0.32
CA LEU A 94 7.63 15.47 0.22
C LEU A 94 8.67 16.51 0.68
N GLY A 95 9.79 16.07 1.26
CA GLY A 95 10.88 16.95 1.66
C GLY A 95 11.59 17.61 0.50
N ASN A 96 11.63 16.95 -0.67
CA ASN A 96 12.34 17.43 -1.85
C ASN A 96 11.46 18.19 -2.86
N ILE A 97 10.15 18.29 -2.61
CA ILE A 97 9.23 19.07 -3.44
C ILE A 97 8.66 20.29 -2.70
N SER A 98 9.21 20.64 -1.54
CA SER A 98 8.68 21.73 -0.70
C SER A 98 8.75 23.11 -1.35
N ASP A 99 9.66 23.32 -2.29
CA ASP A 99 9.88 24.53 -3.06
C ASP A 99 9.33 24.45 -4.50
N PHE A 100 8.53 23.41 -4.80
CA PHE A 100 7.97 23.15 -6.13
C PHE A 100 6.50 23.55 -6.18
N ASN A 101 6.16 24.41 -7.14
CA ASN A 101 4.77 24.78 -7.42
C ASN A 101 4.32 24.10 -8.73
N PRO A 102 3.35 23.16 -8.69
CA PRO A 102 2.89 22.46 -9.90
C PRO A 102 2.35 23.39 -11.00
N ASP A 103 1.82 24.56 -10.65
CA ASP A 103 1.23 25.47 -11.63
C ASP A 103 2.29 26.25 -12.45
N THR A 104 3.49 26.41 -11.90
CA THR A 104 4.55 27.26 -12.52
C THR A 104 5.83 26.50 -12.84
N ASP A 105 6.12 25.40 -12.13
CA ASP A 105 7.42 24.73 -12.15
C ASP A 105 7.41 23.39 -12.88
N MET A 106 6.23 22.92 -13.31
CA MET A 106 6.09 21.71 -14.11
C MET A 106 6.92 21.77 -15.39
N VAL A 107 7.67 20.72 -15.65
CA VAL A 107 8.48 20.60 -16.87
C VAL A 107 7.72 19.77 -17.91
N ASP A 108 7.68 20.28 -19.15
CA ASP A 108 7.08 19.55 -20.28
C ASP A 108 7.72 18.18 -20.43
N PHE A 109 6.91 17.15 -20.69
CA PHE A 109 7.35 15.76 -20.78
C PHE A 109 8.52 15.56 -21.78
N ASP A 110 8.57 16.32 -22.86
CA ASP A 110 9.64 16.22 -23.85
C ASP A 110 11.00 16.63 -23.29
N LYS A 111 11.02 17.54 -22.32
CA LYS A 111 12.22 18.09 -21.66
C LYS A 111 12.63 17.27 -20.42
N VAL A 112 11.79 16.35 -19.97
CA VAL A 112 12.06 15.46 -18.83
C VAL A 112 13.14 14.45 -19.22
N LEU A 113 14.09 14.18 -18.31
CA LEU A 113 15.21 13.26 -18.58
C LEU A 113 14.73 11.80 -18.73
N PRO A 114 15.49 10.96 -19.47
CA PRO A 114 15.10 9.56 -19.68
C PRO A 114 14.86 8.77 -18.38
N ILE A 115 15.63 9.03 -17.32
CA ILE A 115 15.46 8.37 -16.02
C ILE A 115 14.16 8.79 -15.33
N ASP A 116 13.75 10.05 -15.47
CA ASP A 116 12.48 10.55 -14.92
C ASP A 116 11.30 9.98 -15.71
N LYS A 117 11.43 9.88 -17.05
CA LYS A 117 10.44 9.19 -17.91
C LYS A 117 10.27 7.73 -17.52
N TRP A 118 11.37 7.05 -17.19
CA TRP A 118 11.32 5.69 -16.67
C TRP A 118 10.53 5.61 -15.35
N ALA A 119 10.78 6.51 -14.41
CA ALA A 119 10.06 6.54 -13.14
C ALA A 119 8.55 6.80 -13.33
N LEU A 120 8.18 7.73 -14.22
CA LEU A 120 6.79 7.98 -14.59
C LEU A 120 6.13 6.76 -15.25
N ALA A 121 6.83 6.05 -16.13
CA ALA A 121 6.33 4.81 -16.73
C ALA A 121 6.07 3.74 -15.64
N LYS A 122 7.02 3.54 -14.72
CA LYS A 122 6.86 2.63 -13.58
C LYS A 122 5.67 3.00 -12.69
N LEU A 123 5.47 4.30 -12.43
CA LEU A 123 4.32 4.78 -11.68
C LEU A 123 3.00 4.48 -12.41
N ASN A 124 2.95 4.68 -13.72
CA ASN A 124 1.76 4.39 -14.53
C ASN A 124 1.41 2.91 -14.54
N ASP A 125 2.41 2.03 -14.66
CA ASP A 125 2.24 0.58 -14.54
C ASP A 125 1.69 0.20 -13.15
N LEU A 126 2.24 0.81 -12.10
CA LEU A 126 1.76 0.62 -10.72
C LEU A 126 0.29 1.05 -10.58
N ILE A 127 -0.07 2.23 -11.07
CA ILE A 127 -1.45 2.75 -11.01
C ILE A 127 -2.42 1.78 -11.69
N THR A 128 -2.08 1.31 -12.87
CA THR A 128 -2.90 0.36 -13.63
C THR A 128 -3.08 -0.94 -12.87
N LYS A 129 -1.99 -1.50 -12.36
CA LYS A 129 -2.00 -2.74 -11.57
C LYS A 129 -2.82 -2.60 -10.30
N VAL A 130 -2.62 -1.50 -9.55
CA VAL A 130 -3.32 -1.23 -8.30
C VAL A 130 -4.84 -1.09 -8.54
N ARG A 131 -5.26 -0.34 -9.56
CA ARG A 131 -6.69 -0.18 -9.90
C ARG A 131 -7.32 -1.53 -10.22
N THR A 132 -6.72 -2.31 -11.11
CA THR A 132 -7.22 -3.64 -11.47
C THR A 132 -7.32 -4.55 -10.24
N SER A 133 -6.31 -4.54 -9.37
CA SER A 133 -6.32 -5.35 -8.15
C SER A 133 -7.38 -4.91 -7.14
N TYR A 134 -7.68 -3.61 -7.05
CA TYR A 134 -8.80 -3.13 -6.23
C TYR A 134 -10.15 -3.59 -6.78
N ASP A 135 -10.34 -3.51 -8.09
CA ASP A 135 -11.58 -3.94 -8.75
C ASP A 135 -11.84 -5.45 -8.54
N ASN A 136 -10.75 -6.23 -8.45
CA ASN A 136 -10.79 -7.68 -8.18
C ASN A 136 -10.76 -8.04 -6.70
N TYR A 137 -10.68 -7.07 -5.79
CA TYR A 137 -10.51 -7.30 -4.34
C TYR A 137 -9.22 -8.05 -3.96
N GLU A 138 -8.15 -7.91 -4.75
CA GLU A 138 -6.83 -8.53 -4.53
C GLU A 138 -5.91 -7.58 -3.74
N PHE A 139 -6.26 -7.25 -2.50
CA PHE A 139 -5.56 -6.23 -1.70
C PHE A 139 -4.09 -6.57 -1.41
N HIS A 140 -3.76 -7.85 -1.29
CA HIS A 140 -2.37 -8.30 -1.11
C HIS A 140 -1.49 -7.93 -2.31
N ILE A 141 -2.02 -7.99 -3.54
CA ILE A 141 -1.30 -7.54 -4.74
C ILE A 141 -1.07 -6.03 -4.70
N VAL A 142 -2.06 -5.25 -4.25
CA VAL A 142 -1.92 -3.80 -4.05
C VAL A 142 -0.76 -3.50 -3.08
N TYR A 143 -0.78 -4.13 -1.90
CA TYR A 143 0.26 -3.97 -0.90
C TYR A 143 1.65 -4.29 -1.44
N HIS A 144 1.84 -5.47 -2.03
CA HIS A 144 3.15 -5.88 -2.54
C HIS A 144 3.64 -5.00 -3.68
N SER A 145 2.75 -4.55 -4.56
CA SER A 145 3.11 -3.68 -5.68
C SER A 145 3.59 -2.30 -5.19
N ILE A 146 2.88 -1.69 -4.24
CA ILE A 146 3.26 -0.40 -3.64
C ILE A 146 4.57 -0.54 -2.85
N HIS A 147 4.70 -1.61 -2.04
CA HIS A 147 5.93 -1.86 -1.27
C HIS A 147 7.14 -2.01 -2.18
N ASN A 148 7.04 -2.83 -3.24
CA ASN A 148 8.14 -3.04 -4.19
C ASN A 148 8.49 -1.75 -4.92
N PHE A 149 7.52 -0.99 -5.40
CA PHE A 149 7.75 0.30 -6.01
C PHE A 149 8.50 1.26 -5.08
N CYS A 150 8.05 1.40 -3.83
CA CYS A 150 8.71 2.28 -2.87
C CYS A 150 10.13 1.84 -2.53
N VAL A 151 10.36 0.53 -2.35
CA VAL A 151 11.66 0.02 -1.88
C VAL A 151 12.62 -0.18 -3.04
N VAL A 152 12.20 -0.87 -4.10
CA VAL A 152 13.09 -1.28 -5.20
C VAL A 152 13.24 -0.17 -6.22
N ASP A 153 12.13 0.28 -6.82
CA ASP A 153 12.18 1.24 -7.91
C ASP A 153 12.55 2.65 -7.40
N MET A 154 11.95 3.08 -6.29
CA MET A 154 12.19 4.43 -5.76
C MET A 154 13.43 4.49 -4.85
N SER A 155 13.39 3.89 -3.67
CA SER A 155 14.42 4.13 -2.65
C SER A 155 15.79 3.58 -3.01
N ASN A 156 15.85 2.37 -3.60
CA ASN A 156 17.13 1.72 -3.94
C ASN A 156 17.71 2.19 -5.28
N PHE A 157 16.94 2.87 -6.10
CA PHE A 157 17.41 3.28 -7.42
C PHE A 157 17.09 4.74 -7.71
N TYR A 158 15.87 5.08 -8.07
CA TYR A 158 15.53 6.39 -8.62
C TYR A 158 15.88 7.55 -7.68
N LEU A 159 15.41 7.50 -6.44
CA LEU A 159 15.65 8.57 -5.48
C LEU A 159 17.12 8.67 -5.04
N ASP A 160 17.87 7.58 -5.12
CA ASP A 160 19.31 7.59 -4.85
C ASP A 160 20.07 8.35 -5.95
N VAL A 161 19.75 8.06 -7.20
CA VAL A 161 20.33 8.74 -8.38
C VAL A 161 19.96 10.22 -8.42
N LEU A 162 18.79 10.61 -7.92
CA LEU A 162 18.34 12.01 -7.93
C LEU A 162 19.04 12.92 -6.91
N LYS A 163 19.76 12.38 -5.94
CA LYS A 163 20.35 13.18 -4.85
C LYS A 163 21.20 14.36 -5.34
N ASP A 164 22.05 14.11 -6.31
CA ASP A 164 22.90 15.18 -6.85
C ASP A 164 22.08 16.31 -7.47
N ARG A 165 21.08 15.98 -8.27
CA ARG A 165 20.19 16.96 -8.90
C ARG A 165 19.39 17.75 -7.87
N LEU A 166 18.84 17.08 -6.86
CA LEU A 166 17.98 17.70 -5.85
C LEU A 166 18.76 18.57 -4.85
N TYR A 167 20.04 18.22 -4.56
CA TYR A 167 20.79 18.89 -3.49
C TYR A 167 21.85 19.84 -3.99
N THR A 168 22.41 19.65 -5.19
CA THR A 168 23.53 20.46 -5.69
C THR A 168 23.15 21.45 -6.78
N GLU A 169 22.09 21.18 -7.53
CA GLU A 169 21.66 22.07 -8.60
C GLU A 169 20.86 23.28 -8.07
N LYS A 170 20.84 24.35 -8.85
CA LYS A 170 20.05 25.54 -8.54
C LYS A 170 18.57 25.19 -8.43
N ALA A 171 17.85 25.89 -7.55
CA ALA A 171 16.43 25.67 -7.30
C ALA A 171 15.56 25.76 -8.57
N ASP A 172 15.92 26.63 -9.50
CA ASP A 172 15.22 26.91 -10.76
C ASP A 172 15.83 26.18 -11.99
N SER A 173 16.79 25.29 -11.78
CA SER A 173 17.36 24.53 -12.89
C SER A 173 16.34 23.59 -13.53
N LEU A 174 16.38 23.48 -14.86
CA LEU A 174 15.50 22.58 -15.61
C LEU A 174 15.62 21.13 -15.14
N SER A 175 16.85 20.69 -14.88
CA SER A 175 17.12 19.32 -14.43
C SER A 175 16.51 19.01 -13.05
N ARG A 176 16.63 19.96 -12.09
CA ARG A 176 16.05 19.82 -10.78
C ARG A 176 14.52 19.86 -10.83
N ARG A 177 13.94 20.81 -11.58
CA ARG A 177 12.49 20.91 -11.77
C ARG A 177 11.92 19.67 -12.48
N ALA A 178 12.64 19.11 -13.47
CA ALA A 178 12.26 17.85 -14.10
C ALA A 178 12.21 16.67 -13.12
N ALA A 179 13.15 16.63 -12.15
CA ALA A 179 13.13 15.60 -11.11
C ALA A 179 11.98 15.77 -10.10
N GLN A 180 11.52 17.01 -9.90
CA GLN A 180 10.41 17.34 -8.99
C GLN A 180 9.03 17.18 -9.66
N THR A 181 8.96 17.24 -11.00
CA THR A 181 7.76 17.01 -11.81
C THR A 181 7.29 15.56 -11.76
#